data_6472590a7f8f7a26f6b418e6ac78341f
#
_entry.id   6472590a7f8f7a26f6b418e6ac78341f
#
_cell.length_a   1.000
_cell.length_b   1.000
_cell.length_c   1.000
_cell.angle_alpha   90.00
_cell.angle_beta   90.00
_cell.angle_gamma   90.00
#
_symmetry.space_group_name_H-M   'P 1'
#
loop_
_entity.id
_entity.type
_entity.pdbx_description
1 polymer ?
#
loop_
_entity_poly.entity_id
_entity_poly.type
_entity_poly.pdbx_seq_one_letter_code
_entity_poly.pdbx_strand_id
1 'polypeptide(L)' 'MRNKNNKHLGIEIDPELHYKLHYILKYYGRSANGEILYLIRQAIKDFENQEGSIEYPPTEET' A
#
# COMPACT_ATOMS: atom_id res chain seq x y z
N MET A 1 5.27 7.99 14.28
CA MET A 1 6.73 7.92 14.21
C MET A 1 7.17 6.78 13.29
N ARG A 2 8.18 7.04 12.50
CA ARG A 2 8.62 6.05 11.53
C ARG A 2 9.55 5.02 12.16
N ASN A 3 9.30 3.76 11.89
CA ASN A 3 10.18 2.68 12.30
C ASN A 3 11.36 2.64 11.34
N LYS A 4 12.57 2.61 11.87
CA LYS A 4 13.74 2.66 11.00
C LYS A 4 13.92 1.39 10.18
N ASN A 5 13.21 0.32 10.54
CA ASN A 5 13.24 -0.90 9.73
C ASN A 5 12.27 -0.86 8.57
N ASN A 6 11.42 0.16 8.52
CA ASN A 6 10.48 0.30 7.42
C ASN A 6 11.22 0.68 6.15
N LYS A 7 10.68 0.20 5.05
CA LYS A 7 11.24 0.51 3.74
C LYS A 7 10.45 1.64 3.10
N HIS A 8 11.08 2.30 2.16
CA HIS A 8 10.42 3.33 1.37
C HIS A 8 10.00 2.77 0.04
N LEU A 9 8.83 3.20 -0.40
CA LEU A 9 8.32 2.83 -1.71
C LEU A 9 8.08 4.10 -2.51
N GLY A 10 8.94 4.34 -3.50
CA GLY A 10 8.79 5.51 -4.34
C GLY A 10 8.00 5.17 -5.59
N ILE A 11 6.95 5.93 -5.84
CA ILE A 11 6.16 5.74 -7.04
C ILE A 11 5.86 7.10 -7.66
N GLU A 12 5.66 7.06 -8.96
CA GLU A 12 5.22 8.24 -9.70
C GLU A 12 3.82 7.99 -10.20
N ILE A 13 2.94 8.96 -10.03
CA ILE A 13 1.61 8.84 -10.55
C ILE A 13 1.30 10.07 -11.37
N ASP A 14 0.45 9.90 -12.38
CA ASP A 14 0.15 11.02 -13.25
C ASP A 14 -0.74 12.04 -12.52
N PRO A 15 -0.79 13.26 -13.06
CA PRO A 15 -1.53 14.33 -12.36
C PRO A 15 -3.00 14.04 -12.14
N GLU A 16 -3.63 13.34 -13.05
CA GLU A 16 -5.05 13.06 -12.90
C GLU A 16 -5.31 12.11 -11.75
N LEU A 17 -4.51 11.04 -11.65
CA LEU A 17 -4.65 10.10 -10.55
C LEU A 17 -4.35 10.77 -9.22
N HIS A 18 -3.35 11.63 -9.22
CA HIS A 18 -2.98 12.34 -8.01
C HIS A 18 -4.13 13.22 -7.54
N TYR A 19 -4.72 13.96 -8.46
CA TYR A 19 -5.82 14.84 -8.12
C TYR A 19 -7.02 14.06 -7.58
N LYS A 20 -7.37 12.98 -8.27
CA LYS A 20 -8.54 12.21 -7.87
C LYS A 20 -8.31 11.49 -6.55
N LEU A 21 -7.09 11.02 -6.31
CA LEU A 21 -6.79 10.42 -5.02
C LEU A 21 -7.01 11.41 -3.89
N HIS A 22 -6.48 12.62 -4.04
CA HIS A 22 -6.63 13.62 -2.99
C HIS A 22 -8.07 14.08 -2.81
N TYR A 23 -8.83 14.06 -3.89
CA TYR A 23 -10.26 14.36 -3.79
C TYR A 23 -10.97 13.34 -2.90
N ILE A 24 -10.67 12.07 -3.13
CA ILE A 24 -11.26 10.99 -2.33
C ILE A 24 -10.84 11.09 -0.87
N LEU A 25 -9.56 11.36 -0.63
CA LEU A 25 -9.05 11.47 0.72
C LEU A 25 -9.74 12.59 1.48
N LYS A 26 -9.92 13.72 0.81
CA LYS A 26 -10.56 14.85 1.43
C LYS A 26 -12.03 14.57 1.73
N TYR A 27 -12.67 13.88 0.79
CA TYR A 27 -14.08 13.54 0.96
C TYR A 27 -14.31 12.67 2.19
N TYR A 28 -13.44 11.70 2.42
CA TYR A 28 -13.57 10.78 3.53
C TYR A 28 -12.80 11.18 4.77
N GLY A 29 -12.02 12.24 4.70
CA GLY A 29 -11.23 12.69 5.83
C GLY A 29 -10.10 11.73 6.18
N ARG A 30 -9.48 11.15 5.18
CA ARG A 30 -8.38 10.20 5.39
C ARG A 30 -7.06 10.79 4.97
N SER A 31 -5.99 10.27 5.56
CA SER A 31 -4.66 10.67 5.16
C SER A 31 -4.21 9.84 3.96
N ALA A 32 -3.35 10.43 3.13
CA ALA A 32 -2.85 9.71 1.95
C ALA A 32 -2.08 8.47 2.37
N ASN A 33 -1.24 8.60 3.40
CA ASN A 33 -0.44 7.48 3.84
C ASN A 33 -1.31 6.32 4.32
N GLY A 34 -2.33 6.64 5.11
CA GLY A 34 -3.22 5.61 5.63
C GLY A 34 -4.01 4.92 4.54
N GLU A 35 -4.51 5.70 3.59
CA GLU A 35 -5.29 5.12 2.50
C GLU A 35 -4.44 4.23 1.61
N ILE A 36 -3.23 4.66 1.29
CA ILE A 36 -2.35 3.88 0.45
C ILE A 36 -1.96 2.58 1.12
N LEU A 37 -1.65 2.63 2.41
CA LEU A 37 -1.33 1.41 3.15
C LEU A 37 -2.52 0.46 3.19
N TYR A 38 -3.72 1.02 3.35
CA TYR A 38 -4.93 0.21 3.32
C TYR A 38 -5.07 -0.52 1.99
N LEU A 39 -4.86 0.19 0.89
CA LEU A 39 -4.98 -0.41 -0.43
C LEU A 39 -3.93 -1.49 -0.66
N ILE A 40 -2.72 -1.27 -0.16
CA ILE A 40 -1.66 -2.26 -0.28
C ILE A 40 -2.04 -3.53 0.48
N ARG A 41 -2.53 -3.37 1.71
CA ARG A 41 -2.95 -4.52 2.51
C ARG A 41 -4.08 -5.27 1.84
N GLN A 42 -5.00 -4.53 1.23
CA GLN A 42 -6.12 -5.17 0.54
C GLN A 42 -5.66 -5.98 -0.65
N ALA A 43 -4.69 -5.44 -1.41
CA ALA A 43 -4.16 -6.16 -2.56
C ALA A 43 -3.48 -7.45 -2.14
N ILE A 44 -2.73 -7.40 -1.03
CA ILE A 44 -2.05 -8.58 -0.53
C ILE A 44 -3.06 -9.62 -0.06
N LYS A 45 -4.08 -9.16 0.64
CA LYS A 45 -5.11 -10.06 1.14
C LYS A 45 -5.81 -10.77 0.00
N ASP A 46 -6.13 -10.03 -1.07
CA ASP A 46 -6.79 -10.62 -2.22
C ASP A 46 -5.90 -11.66 -2.89
N PHE A 47 -4.62 -11.35 -3.03
CA PHE A 47 -3.69 -12.30 -3.61
C PHE A 47 -3.59 -13.57 -2.78
N GLU A 48 -3.46 -13.41 -1.47
CA GLU A 48 -3.29 -14.57 -0.61
C GLU A 48 -4.54 -15.43 -0.53
N ASN A 49 -5.70 -14.83 -0.70
CA ASN A 49 -6.94 -15.60 -0.75
C ASN A 49 -7.02 -16.46 -2.00
N GLN A 50 -6.42 -16.01 -3.09
CA GLN A 50 -6.48 -16.72 -4.36
C GLN A 50 -5.32 -17.66 -4.56
N GLU A 51 -4.13 -17.25 -4.16
CA GLU A 51 -2.91 -17.99 -4.50
C GLU A 51 -2.22 -18.61 -3.31
N GLY A 52 -2.65 -18.28 -2.10
CA GLY A 52 -2.01 -18.82 -0.92
C GLY A 52 -1.13 -17.79 -0.22
N SER A 53 -0.80 -18.09 1.00
CA SER A 53 -0.05 -17.18 1.85
C SER A 53 1.35 -16.90 1.33
N ILE A 54 1.77 -15.66 1.47
CA ILE A 54 3.13 -15.26 1.16
C ILE A 54 3.94 -15.34 2.45
N GLU A 55 5.04 -16.06 2.41
CA GLU A 55 5.87 -16.23 3.60
C GLU A 55 6.73 -15.03 3.87
N TYR A 56 6.76 -14.62 5.13
CA TYR A 56 7.67 -13.57 5.52
C TYR A 56 8.15 -13.84 6.95
N PRO A 57 9.46 -13.88 7.19
CA PRO A 57 10.48 -13.74 6.14
C PRO A 57 10.52 -14.97 5.24
N PRO A 58 11.02 -14.80 4.02
CA PRO A 58 11.08 -15.95 3.11
C PRO A 58 11.99 -17.03 3.66
N THR A 59 11.56 -18.29 3.47
CA THR A 59 12.33 -19.41 3.98
C THR A 59 13.50 -19.75 3.09
N GLU A 60 13.49 -19.23 1.88
CA GLU A 60 14.52 -19.55 0.93
C GLU A 60 15.11 -18.31 0.32
N GLU A 61 16.42 -18.29 0.28
CA GLU A 61 17.13 -17.17 -0.32
C GLU A 61 17.43 -17.48 -1.76
N THR A 62 17.21 -16.54 -2.63
CA THR A 62 17.54 -16.77 -4.03
C THR A 62 18.42 -15.68 -4.57
#